data_18ed56a33a8d16e1a0bbbf9a9e18a3fc
#
_entry.id   18ed56a33a8d16e1a0bbbf9a9e18a3fc
#
_cell.length_a   1.000
_cell.length_b   1.000
_cell.length_c   1.000
_cell.angle_alpha   90.00
_cell.angle_beta   90.00
_cell.angle_gamma   90.00
#
_symmetry.space_group_name_H-M   'P 1'
#
loop_
_entity.id
_entity.type
_entity.pdbx_description
1 polymer ?
#
loop_
_entity_poly.entity_id
_entity_poly.type
_entity_poly.pdbx_seq_one_letter_code
_entity_poly.pdbx_strand_id
1 'polypeptide(L)'
;MAKQKQVAVVGAGIIGLTSALEFSRLPEVSVTVFDPKPGLGATYAAAGMVAPCAEARANEEESFQLQQSSLVAWAGLLNAIGLPGEELHRSGTLYVGWDASDRRQLEQLRSVIVSQGGHVESVSRDSRDDLFVGVHPSIRSGLFLPEDAWVNPDLVMERLLDTLRTSGVEFEPEAVTGCGTDGSISFLNGVRKFDAVLLATGAQSLGGEFPEFSNSVRPVRGVTAHLESTDAFKGPMIRAFVRGRDFYAVNRGDGIFIVGASSEERSEMGVELGEVERLFRDSLDVLPFLEQSVLGEIRRGLRPASTTSDPFLERLEGSQVVFSSGHFRHGVTLSPVTARLSAVLMQEILNEN
;
A
#
# COMPACT_ATOMS: atom_id res chain seq x y z
N MET A 1 -11.30 -36.40 14.89
CA MET A 1 -11.13 -34.97 14.63
C MET A 1 -11.15 -34.79 13.13
N ALA A 2 -11.93 -33.85 12.61
CA ALA A 2 -11.87 -33.52 11.19
C ALA A 2 -10.45 -33.09 10.85
N LYS A 3 -9.95 -33.46 9.67
CA LYS A 3 -8.61 -33.08 9.20
C LYS A 3 -8.65 -31.59 8.88
N GLN A 4 -7.80 -30.79 9.52
CA GLN A 4 -7.67 -29.36 9.22
C GLN A 4 -7.30 -29.16 7.73
N LYS A 5 -7.95 -28.22 7.10
CA LYS A 5 -7.59 -27.78 5.72
C LYS A 5 -6.30 -26.96 5.76
N GLN A 6 -5.38 -27.30 4.87
CA GLN A 6 -4.07 -26.65 4.81
C GLN A 6 -4.11 -25.54 3.76
N VAL A 7 -3.89 -24.31 4.19
CA VAL A 7 -3.86 -23.13 3.32
C VAL A 7 -2.46 -22.54 3.29
N ALA A 8 -1.94 -22.29 2.10
CA ALA A 8 -0.69 -21.60 1.90
C ALA A 8 -0.90 -20.15 1.49
N VAL A 9 -0.10 -19.25 2.05
CA VAL A 9 0.01 -17.84 1.61
C VAL A 9 1.44 -17.63 1.11
N VAL A 10 1.60 -17.30 -0.15
CA VAL A 10 2.89 -17.02 -0.78
C VAL A 10 3.10 -15.51 -0.86
N GLY A 11 4.04 -15.01 -0.07
CA GLY A 11 4.33 -13.58 0.11
C GLY A 11 3.81 -13.02 1.42
N ALA A 12 4.71 -12.46 2.22
CA ALA A 12 4.45 -11.83 3.53
C ALA A 12 4.56 -10.30 3.47
N GLY A 13 4.08 -9.70 2.39
CA GLY A 13 3.76 -8.27 2.33
C GLY A 13 2.42 -8.00 3.03
N ILE A 14 2.00 -6.73 3.06
CA ILE A 14 0.76 -6.33 3.76
C ILE A 14 -0.47 -7.09 3.22
N ILE A 15 -0.56 -7.35 1.91
CA ILE A 15 -1.67 -8.10 1.31
C ILE A 15 -1.69 -9.55 1.80
N GLY A 16 -0.54 -10.24 1.77
CA GLY A 16 -0.46 -11.63 2.22
C GLY A 16 -0.74 -11.78 3.71
N LEU A 17 -0.17 -10.91 4.55
CA LEU A 17 -0.35 -11.01 6.00
C LEU A 17 -1.77 -10.63 6.46
N THR A 18 -2.39 -9.62 5.87
CA THR A 18 -3.79 -9.29 6.18
C THR A 18 -4.74 -10.40 5.71
N SER A 19 -4.46 -11.04 4.57
CA SER A 19 -5.23 -12.20 4.10
C SER A 19 -5.01 -13.42 5.02
N ALA A 20 -3.77 -13.70 5.42
CA ALA A 20 -3.47 -14.76 6.38
C ALA A 20 -4.21 -14.58 7.72
N LEU A 21 -4.38 -13.32 8.17
CA LEU A 21 -5.15 -13.00 9.36
C LEU A 21 -6.64 -13.37 9.20
N GLU A 22 -7.24 -13.09 8.06
CA GLU A 22 -8.62 -13.50 7.81
C GLU A 22 -8.74 -15.03 7.68
N PHE A 23 -7.78 -15.69 7.01
CA PHE A 23 -7.79 -17.16 6.87
C PHE A 23 -7.60 -17.88 8.19
N SER A 24 -6.78 -17.36 9.10
CA SER A 24 -6.56 -17.96 10.43
C SER A 24 -7.81 -17.97 11.30
N ARG A 25 -8.85 -17.21 10.93
CA ARG A 25 -10.14 -17.15 11.61
C ARG A 25 -11.17 -18.11 11.02
N LEU A 26 -10.87 -18.73 9.87
CA LEU A 26 -11.76 -19.70 9.27
C LEU A 26 -11.74 -20.99 10.10
N PRO A 27 -12.90 -21.66 10.30
CA PRO A 27 -12.97 -22.88 11.07
C PRO A 27 -12.18 -24.01 10.39
N GLU A 28 -11.47 -24.80 11.18
CA GLU A 28 -10.72 -25.98 10.72
C GLU A 28 -9.67 -25.70 9.65
N VAL A 29 -9.10 -24.47 9.60
CA VAL A 29 -8.04 -24.05 8.69
C VAL A 29 -6.73 -23.92 9.44
N SER A 30 -5.65 -24.44 8.86
CA SER A 30 -4.27 -24.18 9.26
C SER A 30 -3.56 -23.39 8.15
N VAL A 31 -2.90 -22.30 8.51
CA VAL A 31 -2.26 -21.38 7.56
C VAL A 31 -0.75 -21.45 7.68
N THR A 32 -0.07 -21.58 6.55
CA THR A 32 1.39 -21.44 6.45
C THR A 32 1.73 -20.29 5.49
N VAL A 33 2.56 -19.37 5.94
CA VAL A 33 3.03 -18.21 5.14
C VAL A 33 4.47 -18.47 4.68
N PHE A 34 4.70 -18.37 3.39
CA PHE A 34 6.01 -18.56 2.75
C PHE A 34 6.56 -17.23 2.26
N ASP A 35 7.67 -16.78 2.84
CA ASP A 35 8.42 -15.60 2.38
C ASP A 35 9.84 -15.62 2.97
N PRO A 36 10.90 -15.55 2.16
CA PRO A 36 12.28 -15.53 2.67
C PRO A 36 12.61 -14.24 3.44
N LYS A 37 11.84 -13.16 3.23
CA LYS A 37 12.08 -11.83 3.82
C LYS A 37 10.76 -11.11 4.11
N PRO A 38 10.00 -11.54 5.11
CA PRO A 38 8.70 -10.96 5.44
C PRO A 38 8.78 -9.42 5.58
N GLY A 39 7.85 -8.71 4.94
CA GLY A 39 7.74 -7.26 5.01
C GLY A 39 8.70 -6.46 4.12
N LEU A 40 9.74 -7.06 3.55
CA LEU A 40 10.79 -6.35 2.80
C LEU A 40 10.49 -6.16 1.30
N GLY A 41 9.23 -6.30 0.89
CA GLY A 41 8.77 -5.99 -0.46
C GLY A 41 8.35 -4.52 -0.63
N ALA A 42 7.32 -4.27 -1.47
CA ALA A 42 6.79 -2.93 -1.69
C ALA A 42 6.29 -2.24 -0.39
N THR A 43 5.81 -3.01 0.57
CA THR A 43 5.33 -2.52 1.87
C THR A 43 6.42 -1.79 2.66
N TYR A 44 7.69 -2.24 2.58
CA TYR A 44 8.82 -1.60 3.25
C TYR A 44 9.04 -0.14 2.84
N ALA A 45 8.79 0.17 1.57
CA ALA A 45 8.96 1.53 1.04
C ALA A 45 7.67 2.37 1.11
N ALA A 46 6.58 1.82 1.65
CA ALA A 46 5.30 2.52 1.67
C ALA A 46 5.28 3.64 2.73
N ALA A 47 4.76 4.81 2.37
CA ALA A 47 4.56 5.91 3.31
C ALA A 47 3.39 5.66 4.27
N GLY A 48 2.48 4.78 3.91
CA GLY A 48 1.32 4.42 4.75
C GLY A 48 0.08 5.26 4.50
N MET A 49 0.01 5.99 3.41
CA MET A 49 -1.20 6.75 3.06
C MET A 49 -2.39 5.82 2.84
N VAL A 50 -3.53 6.18 3.42
CA VAL A 50 -4.85 5.62 3.23
C VAL A 50 -5.73 6.78 2.78
N ALA A 51 -5.55 7.18 1.52
CA ALA A 51 -5.94 8.49 1.02
C ALA A 51 -6.71 8.37 -0.33
N PRO A 52 -7.94 7.84 -0.32
CA PRO A 52 -8.72 7.64 -1.54
C PRO A 52 -8.87 8.92 -2.38
N CYS A 53 -9.13 10.06 -1.72
CA CYS A 53 -9.33 11.32 -2.44
C CYS A 53 -8.05 11.83 -3.10
N ALA A 54 -6.90 11.75 -2.42
CA ALA A 54 -5.63 12.17 -3.00
C ALA A 54 -5.15 11.26 -4.14
N GLU A 55 -5.64 10.03 -4.20
CA GLU A 55 -5.30 9.04 -5.22
C GLU A 55 -6.36 8.89 -6.32
N ALA A 56 -7.45 9.68 -6.29
CA ALA A 56 -8.51 9.63 -7.29
C ALA A 56 -7.99 9.86 -8.71
N ARG A 57 -8.50 9.09 -9.67
CA ARG A 57 -8.16 9.20 -11.10
C ARG A 57 -9.43 9.14 -11.94
N ALA A 58 -9.40 9.82 -13.07
CA ALA A 58 -10.50 9.77 -14.02
C ALA A 58 -10.68 8.36 -14.56
N ASN A 59 -11.90 7.92 -14.70
CA ASN A 59 -12.32 6.59 -15.18
C ASN A 59 -11.88 5.42 -14.27
N GLU A 60 -11.67 5.69 -12.97
CA GLU A 60 -11.35 4.69 -11.96
C GLU A 60 -12.37 4.73 -10.80
N GLU A 61 -13.67 4.88 -11.11
CA GLU A 61 -14.74 5.03 -10.12
C GLU A 61 -14.87 3.80 -9.21
N GLU A 62 -14.73 2.59 -9.78
CA GLU A 62 -14.81 1.34 -9.01
C GLU A 62 -13.64 1.22 -8.04
N SER A 63 -12.43 1.54 -8.49
CA SER A 63 -11.23 1.58 -7.65
C SER A 63 -11.37 2.60 -6.51
N PHE A 64 -11.92 3.78 -6.80
CA PHE A 64 -12.19 4.80 -5.77
C PHE A 64 -13.17 4.30 -4.71
N GLN A 65 -14.29 3.68 -5.11
CA GLN A 65 -15.28 3.12 -4.19
C GLN A 65 -14.69 1.99 -3.32
N LEU A 66 -13.85 1.16 -3.93
CA LEU A 66 -13.15 0.10 -3.20
C LEU A 66 -12.18 0.68 -2.15
N GLN A 67 -11.46 1.74 -2.49
CA GLN A 67 -10.57 2.45 -1.57
C GLN A 67 -11.34 3.11 -0.42
N GLN A 68 -12.49 3.72 -0.68
CA GLN A 68 -13.37 4.29 0.35
C GLN A 68 -13.88 3.20 1.31
N SER A 69 -14.32 2.07 0.78
CA SER A 69 -14.75 0.93 1.58
C SER A 69 -13.61 0.40 2.45
N SER A 70 -12.40 0.39 1.93
CA SER A 70 -11.20 -0.05 2.64
C SER A 70 -10.78 0.93 3.73
N LEU A 71 -10.90 2.23 3.53
CA LEU A 71 -10.66 3.25 4.56
C LEU A 71 -11.55 3.01 5.80
N VAL A 72 -12.81 2.64 5.58
CA VAL A 72 -13.73 2.27 6.67
C VAL A 72 -13.28 0.98 7.37
N ALA A 73 -12.78 0.01 6.59
CA ALA A 73 -12.36 -1.30 7.11
C ALA A 73 -11.08 -1.26 7.94
N TRP A 74 -10.25 -0.23 7.79
CA TRP A 74 -8.97 -0.10 8.50
C TRP A 74 -9.11 -0.12 10.02
N ALA A 75 -10.13 0.54 10.60
CA ALA A 75 -10.36 0.52 12.05
C ALA A 75 -10.56 -0.91 12.58
N GLY A 76 -11.26 -1.74 11.82
CA GLY A 76 -11.44 -3.17 12.16
C GLY A 76 -10.13 -3.97 12.08
N LEU A 77 -9.28 -3.70 11.10
CA LEU A 77 -7.97 -4.33 10.99
C LEU A 77 -7.05 -3.95 12.16
N LEU A 78 -6.96 -2.66 12.49
CA LEU A 78 -6.14 -2.18 13.61
C LEU A 78 -6.56 -2.84 14.92
N ASN A 79 -7.85 -2.87 15.22
CA ASN A 79 -8.37 -3.56 16.40
C ASN A 79 -8.03 -5.05 16.41
N ALA A 80 -8.10 -5.69 15.25
CA ALA A 80 -7.81 -7.12 15.08
C ALA A 80 -6.34 -7.49 15.36
N ILE A 81 -5.42 -6.55 15.23
CA ILE A 81 -3.99 -6.72 15.52
C ILE A 81 -3.57 -6.03 16.83
N GLY A 82 -4.53 -5.69 17.67
CA GLY A 82 -4.30 -5.11 18.99
C GLY A 82 -3.77 -3.66 18.97
N LEU A 83 -4.04 -2.92 17.89
CA LEU A 83 -3.74 -1.50 17.80
C LEU A 83 -5.01 -0.67 18.03
N PRO A 84 -4.91 0.48 18.72
CA PRO A 84 -6.04 1.38 18.88
C PRO A 84 -6.46 2.00 17.54
N GLY A 85 -7.74 2.39 17.43
CA GLY A 85 -8.28 2.99 16.20
C GLY A 85 -7.62 4.33 15.80
N GLU A 86 -7.03 5.02 16.77
CA GLU A 86 -6.28 6.28 16.59
C GLU A 86 -4.99 6.10 15.77
N GLU A 87 -4.48 4.87 15.63
CA GLU A 87 -3.37 4.56 14.71
C GLU A 87 -3.78 4.69 13.22
N LEU A 88 -5.07 4.82 12.92
CA LEU A 88 -5.54 5.41 11.67
C LEU A 88 -5.59 6.94 11.85
N HIS A 89 -4.50 7.58 11.53
CA HIS A 89 -4.31 9.02 11.74
C HIS A 89 -5.07 9.83 10.69
N ARG A 90 -6.24 10.37 11.08
CA ARG A 90 -7.13 11.15 10.21
C ARG A 90 -6.72 12.63 10.18
N SER A 91 -5.52 12.90 9.66
CA SER A 91 -5.00 14.26 9.55
C SER A 91 -5.52 15.01 8.32
N GLY A 92 -6.15 14.32 7.40
CA GLY A 92 -6.46 14.82 6.07
C GLY A 92 -5.22 14.99 5.20
N THR A 93 -5.42 15.44 3.96
CA THR A 93 -4.37 15.78 3.00
C THR A 93 -4.53 17.21 2.53
N LEU A 94 -3.47 18.03 2.62
CA LEU A 94 -3.38 19.28 1.88
C LEU A 94 -2.66 18.99 0.55
N TYR A 95 -3.37 19.16 -0.56
CA TYR A 95 -2.83 18.97 -1.89
C TYR A 95 -2.58 20.33 -2.55
N VAL A 96 -1.33 20.61 -2.94
CA VAL A 96 -0.90 21.91 -3.46
C VAL A 96 -0.28 21.79 -4.85
N GLY A 97 -0.22 22.91 -5.57
CA GLY A 97 0.47 23.01 -6.85
C GLY A 97 1.59 24.05 -6.77
N TRP A 98 2.80 23.68 -7.21
CA TRP A 98 3.97 24.55 -7.18
C TRP A 98 3.82 25.73 -8.13
N ASP A 99 3.51 25.47 -9.38
CA ASP A 99 3.38 26.50 -10.42
C ASP A 99 1.94 26.61 -10.97
N ALA A 100 1.77 27.43 -12.00
CA ALA A 100 0.44 27.65 -12.60
C ALA A 100 -0.08 26.42 -13.36
N SER A 101 0.81 25.56 -13.89
CA SER A 101 0.43 24.31 -14.55
C SER A 101 -0.02 23.28 -13.51
N ASP A 102 0.72 23.16 -12.43
CA ASP A 102 0.42 22.26 -11.32
C ASP A 102 -0.92 22.63 -10.67
N ARG A 103 -1.21 23.92 -10.50
CA ARG A 103 -2.54 24.38 -10.01
C ARG A 103 -3.69 24.00 -10.93
N ARG A 104 -3.48 24.01 -12.27
CA ARG A 104 -4.52 23.52 -13.20
C ARG A 104 -4.76 22.02 -13.05
N GLN A 105 -3.71 21.25 -12.79
CA GLN A 105 -3.85 19.80 -12.48
C GLN A 105 -4.66 19.59 -11.20
N LEU A 106 -4.49 20.43 -10.17
CA LEU A 106 -5.32 20.37 -8.96
C LEU A 106 -6.82 20.61 -9.26
N GLU A 107 -7.16 21.55 -10.11
CA GLU A 107 -8.56 21.78 -10.47
C GLU A 107 -9.17 20.60 -11.24
N GLN A 108 -8.37 19.94 -12.07
CA GLN A 108 -8.78 18.70 -12.73
C GLN A 108 -9.00 17.59 -11.71
N LEU A 109 -8.06 17.39 -10.78
CA LEU A 109 -8.19 16.43 -9.69
C LEU A 109 -9.42 16.70 -8.83
N ARG A 110 -9.68 17.97 -8.48
CA ARG A 110 -10.87 18.37 -7.74
C ARG A 110 -12.15 17.92 -8.47
N SER A 111 -12.22 18.15 -9.78
CA SER A 111 -13.36 17.74 -10.57
C SER A 111 -13.56 16.22 -10.57
N VAL A 112 -12.49 15.45 -10.64
CA VAL A 112 -12.52 13.98 -10.55
C VAL A 112 -13.01 13.53 -9.18
N ILE A 113 -12.47 14.07 -8.09
CA ILE A 113 -12.89 13.72 -6.72
C ILE A 113 -14.38 13.96 -6.54
N VAL A 114 -14.88 15.13 -6.95
CA VAL A 114 -16.31 15.49 -6.84
C VAL A 114 -17.17 14.56 -7.68
N SER A 115 -16.76 14.22 -8.91
CA SER A 115 -17.54 13.32 -9.77
C SER A 115 -17.67 11.91 -9.22
N GLN A 116 -16.69 11.46 -8.43
CA GLN A 116 -16.68 10.15 -7.77
C GLN A 116 -17.32 10.17 -6.37
N GLY A 117 -17.84 11.33 -5.94
CA GLY A 117 -18.51 11.49 -4.65
C GLY A 117 -17.57 11.70 -3.46
N GLY A 118 -16.29 11.99 -3.70
CA GLY A 118 -15.32 12.30 -2.64
C GLY A 118 -15.48 13.72 -2.08
N HIS A 119 -15.06 13.91 -0.85
CA HIS A 119 -15.11 15.21 -0.17
C HIS A 119 -13.81 15.99 -0.38
N VAL A 120 -13.92 17.21 -0.90
CA VAL A 120 -12.79 18.10 -1.16
C VAL A 120 -13.16 19.55 -0.91
N GLU A 121 -12.29 20.28 -0.20
CA GLU A 121 -12.44 21.70 0.10
C GLU A 121 -11.36 22.50 -0.64
N SER A 122 -11.75 23.55 -1.36
CA SER A 122 -10.79 24.54 -1.87
C SER A 122 -10.39 25.47 -0.74
N VAL A 123 -9.10 25.53 -0.42
CA VAL A 123 -8.56 26.29 0.71
C VAL A 123 -7.50 27.28 0.28
N SER A 124 -7.37 28.36 1.05
CA SER A 124 -6.29 29.33 0.88
C SER A 124 -5.61 29.60 2.21
N ARG A 125 -4.37 30.09 2.16
CA ARG A 125 -3.63 30.51 3.34
C ARG A 125 -4.37 31.60 4.12
N ASP A 126 -5.08 32.48 3.44
CA ASP A 126 -5.83 33.57 4.09
C ASP A 126 -7.06 33.06 4.88
N SER A 127 -7.63 31.91 4.49
CA SER A 127 -8.79 31.31 5.16
C SER A 127 -8.44 30.18 6.12
N ARG A 128 -7.36 29.43 5.88
CA ARG A 128 -6.96 28.23 6.61
C ARG A 128 -5.44 28.14 6.72
N ASP A 129 -4.80 29.18 7.33
CA ASP A 129 -3.33 29.21 7.50
C ASP A 129 -2.81 28.02 8.35
N ASP A 130 -3.68 27.49 9.22
CA ASP A 130 -3.42 26.26 9.99
C ASP A 130 -3.01 25.06 9.14
N LEU A 131 -3.57 24.93 7.95
CA LEU A 131 -3.23 23.84 7.00
C LEU A 131 -1.90 24.06 6.28
N PHE A 132 -1.43 25.30 6.18
CA PHE A 132 -0.22 25.67 5.43
C PHE A 132 1.04 25.84 6.30
N VAL A 133 0.98 25.41 7.56
CA VAL A 133 2.15 25.46 8.45
C VAL A 133 3.29 24.68 7.81
N GLY A 134 4.49 25.29 7.75
CA GLY A 134 5.68 24.67 7.12
C GLY A 134 5.69 24.62 5.60
N VAL A 135 4.57 24.84 4.94
CA VAL A 135 4.50 24.89 3.45
C VAL A 135 5.12 26.20 2.96
N HIS A 136 5.83 26.15 1.83
CA HIS A 136 6.51 27.31 1.25
C HIS A 136 5.59 28.52 1.10
N PRO A 137 6.00 29.74 1.51
CA PRO A 137 5.14 30.94 1.54
C PRO A 137 4.53 31.33 0.19
N SER A 138 5.17 31.00 -0.93
CA SER A 138 4.62 31.27 -2.27
C SER A 138 3.40 30.39 -2.63
N ILE A 139 3.22 29.29 -1.92
CA ILE A 139 2.05 28.41 -2.09
C ILE A 139 0.92 28.97 -1.23
N ARG A 140 -0.08 29.59 -1.90
CA ARG A 140 -1.14 30.35 -1.24
C ARG A 140 -2.49 29.65 -1.22
N SER A 141 -2.66 28.57 -2.00
CA SER A 141 -3.92 27.84 -2.13
C SER A 141 -3.70 26.37 -2.42
N GLY A 142 -4.70 25.56 -2.17
CA GLY A 142 -4.68 24.13 -2.40
C GLY A 142 -6.07 23.51 -2.23
N LEU A 143 -6.09 22.19 -2.22
CA LEU A 143 -7.25 21.37 -1.89
C LEU A 143 -7.02 20.71 -0.53
N PHE A 144 -7.99 20.75 0.36
CA PHE A 144 -7.98 19.96 1.58
C PHE A 144 -8.93 18.77 1.44
N LEU A 145 -8.43 17.60 1.75
CA LEU A 145 -9.11 16.30 1.64
C LEU A 145 -9.25 15.74 3.07
N PRO A 146 -10.33 16.08 3.78
CA PRO A 146 -10.43 15.84 5.22
C PRO A 146 -10.58 14.36 5.61
N GLU A 147 -11.05 13.52 4.67
CA GLU A 147 -11.28 12.10 4.94
C GLU A 147 -10.03 11.23 4.77
N ASP A 148 -8.99 11.75 4.12
CA ASP A 148 -7.74 11.03 3.95
C ASP A 148 -7.05 10.79 5.29
N ALA A 149 -6.40 9.64 5.39
CA ALA A 149 -5.72 9.18 6.59
C ALA A 149 -4.37 8.53 6.26
N TRP A 150 -3.62 8.16 7.28
CA TRP A 150 -2.42 7.36 7.13
C TRP A 150 -2.26 6.41 8.33
N VAL A 151 -1.50 5.35 8.13
CA VAL A 151 -1.07 4.41 9.17
C VAL A 151 0.45 4.30 9.12
N ASN A 152 1.07 3.84 10.19
CA ASN A 152 2.48 3.46 10.16
C ASN A 152 2.64 2.01 9.64
N PRO A 153 3.12 1.78 8.39
CA PRO A 153 3.24 0.42 7.86
C PRO A 153 4.22 -0.45 8.65
N ASP A 154 5.27 0.12 9.21
CA ASP A 154 6.26 -0.64 9.99
C ASP A 154 5.60 -1.22 11.24
N LEU A 155 4.83 -0.39 11.99
CA LEU A 155 4.07 -0.82 13.16
C LEU A 155 2.98 -1.84 12.79
N VAL A 156 2.23 -1.58 11.72
CA VAL A 156 1.18 -2.50 11.25
C VAL A 156 1.77 -3.86 10.89
N MET A 157 2.90 -3.90 10.18
CA MET A 157 3.57 -5.15 9.80
C MET A 157 4.10 -5.91 11.01
N GLU A 158 4.70 -5.22 11.95
CA GLU A 158 5.16 -5.81 13.23
C GLU A 158 4.00 -6.48 13.96
N ARG A 159 2.89 -5.77 14.14
CA ARG A 159 1.71 -6.27 14.84
C ARG A 159 1.00 -7.40 14.10
N LEU A 160 0.95 -7.35 12.77
CA LEU A 160 0.44 -8.45 11.97
C LEU A 160 1.25 -9.72 12.19
N LEU A 161 2.58 -9.64 12.12
CA LEU A 161 3.47 -10.78 12.32
C LEU A 161 3.30 -11.38 13.74
N ASP A 162 3.25 -10.54 14.76
CA ASP A 162 3.09 -11.00 16.15
C ASP A 162 1.71 -11.64 16.38
N THR A 163 0.65 -11.03 15.86
CA THR A 163 -0.72 -11.56 15.97
C THR A 163 -0.84 -12.90 15.26
N LEU A 164 -0.31 -13.03 14.06
CA LEU A 164 -0.35 -14.28 13.29
C LEU A 164 0.42 -15.41 13.96
N ARG A 165 1.62 -15.14 14.46
CA ARG A 165 2.42 -16.12 15.23
C ARG A 165 1.68 -16.59 16.47
N THR A 166 1.08 -15.65 17.21
CA THR A 166 0.31 -15.96 18.42
C THR A 166 -0.98 -16.76 18.10
N SER A 167 -1.54 -16.56 16.92
CA SER A 167 -2.72 -17.30 16.44
C SER A 167 -2.38 -18.68 15.84
N GLY A 168 -1.10 -19.10 15.87
CA GLY A 168 -0.67 -20.42 15.41
C GLY A 168 -0.44 -20.50 13.89
N VAL A 169 -0.32 -19.37 13.18
CA VAL A 169 0.11 -19.35 11.78
C VAL A 169 1.59 -19.69 11.69
N GLU A 170 1.92 -20.62 10.82
CA GLU A 170 3.30 -21.02 10.56
C GLU A 170 3.98 -20.09 9.57
N PHE A 171 5.26 -19.79 9.80
CA PHE A 171 6.07 -18.95 8.92
C PHE A 171 7.31 -19.74 8.47
N GLU A 172 7.42 -19.89 7.15
CA GLU A 172 8.56 -20.60 6.54
C GLU A 172 9.38 -19.64 5.66
N PRO A 173 10.68 -19.46 5.94
CA PRO A 173 11.55 -18.53 5.20
C PRO A 173 12.04 -19.15 3.88
N GLU A 174 11.16 -19.88 3.19
CA GLU A 174 11.46 -20.52 1.92
C GLU A 174 10.92 -19.72 0.74
N ALA A 175 11.73 -19.64 -0.32
CA ALA A 175 11.33 -19.04 -1.57
C ALA A 175 10.51 -20.04 -2.39
N VAL A 176 9.26 -19.70 -2.69
CA VAL A 176 8.43 -20.46 -3.63
C VAL A 176 8.90 -20.14 -5.04
N THR A 177 9.13 -21.18 -5.85
CA THR A 177 9.63 -21.07 -7.23
C THR A 177 8.54 -21.32 -8.27
N GLY A 178 7.41 -21.94 -7.88
CA GLY A 178 6.29 -22.22 -8.77
C GLY A 178 5.06 -22.64 -7.99
N CYS A 179 3.91 -22.59 -8.68
CA CYS A 179 2.64 -23.06 -8.17
C CYS A 179 1.85 -23.76 -9.28
N GLY A 180 1.22 -24.88 -8.97
CA GLY A 180 0.30 -25.61 -9.85
C GLY A 180 -1.16 -25.31 -9.55
N THR A 181 -2.04 -25.50 -10.52
CA THR A 181 -3.50 -25.29 -10.39
C THR A 181 -4.13 -26.17 -9.31
N ASP A 182 -3.50 -27.31 -9.01
CA ASP A 182 -3.94 -28.29 -8.00
C ASP A 182 -3.54 -27.94 -6.56
N GLY A 183 -3.02 -26.72 -6.30
CA GLY A 183 -2.54 -26.29 -4.98
C GLY A 183 -1.15 -26.80 -4.62
N SER A 184 -0.41 -27.37 -5.57
CA SER A 184 1.00 -27.74 -5.37
C SER A 184 1.89 -26.49 -5.42
N ILE A 185 2.81 -26.38 -4.45
CA ILE A 185 3.82 -25.32 -4.37
C ILE A 185 5.20 -25.93 -4.52
N SER A 186 5.99 -25.40 -5.45
CA SER A 186 7.35 -25.84 -5.74
C SER A 186 8.37 -24.97 -4.99
N PHE A 187 9.37 -25.63 -4.41
CA PHE A 187 10.54 -25.05 -3.78
C PHE A 187 11.80 -25.54 -4.50
N LEU A 188 12.95 -25.03 -4.14
CA LEU A 188 14.21 -25.50 -4.71
C LEU A 188 14.41 -27.02 -4.50
N ASN A 189 13.98 -27.57 -3.36
CA ASN A 189 14.24 -28.93 -2.92
C ASN A 189 12.98 -29.79 -2.77
N GLY A 190 11.90 -29.47 -3.48
CA GLY A 190 10.69 -30.29 -3.42
C GLY A 190 9.39 -29.58 -3.77
N VAL A 191 8.32 -30.33 -3.63
CA VAL A 191 6.95 -29.84 -3.86
C VAL A 191 6.10 -30.20 -2.64
N ARG A 192 5.26 -29.28 -2.20
CA ARG A 192 4.25 -29.51 -1.15
C ARG A 192 2.86 -29.18 -1.69
N LYS A 193 1.85 -29.88 -1.20
CA LYS A 193 0.45 -29.72 -1.64
C LYS A 193 -0.39 -29.15 -0.50
N PHE A 194 -1.22 -28.19 -0.86
CA PHE A 194 -2.17 -27.48 0.03
C PHE A 194 -3.59 -27.62 -0.51
N ASP A 195 -4.58 -27.53 0.37
CA ASP A 195 -5.99 -27.55 -0.02
C ASP A 195 -6.38 -26.27 -0.78
N ALA A 196 -5.72 -25.14 -0.45
CA ALA A 196 -5.85 -23.88 -1.19
C ALA A 196 -4.60 -23.01 -1.03
N VAL A 197 -4.33 -22.13 -2.00
CA VAL A 197 -3.15 -21.27 -2.06
C VAL A 197 -3.55 -19.84 -2.40
N LEU A 198 -3.03 -18.86 -1.65
CA LEU A 198 -3.03 -17.44 -2.03
C LEU A 198 -1.65 -17.06 -2.58
N LEU A 199 -1.61 -16.55 -3.80
CA LEU A 199 -0.41 -15.91 -4.36
C LEU A 199 -0.48 -14.40 -4.17
N ALA A 200 0.28 -13.87 -3.18
CA ALA A 200 0.38 -12.46 -2.85
C ALA A 200 1.82 -11.95 -3.01
N THR A 201 2.46 -12.32 -4.12
CA THR A 201 3.91 -12.14 -4.37
C THR A 201 4.32 -10.73 -4.78
N GLY A 202 3.37 -9.78 -4.81
CA GLY A 202 3.62 -8.41 -5.25
C GLY A 202 4.08 -8.37 -6.70
N ALA A 203 5.20 -7.71 -6.98
CA ALA A 203 5.75 -7.58 -8.33
C ALA A 203 6.64 -8.75 -8.75
N GLN A 204 6.75 -9.79 -7.93
CA GLN A 204 7.54 -10.98 -8.27
C GLN A 204 6.71 -11.96 -9.07
N SER A 205 7.23 -12.34 -10.22
CA SER A 205 6.67 -13.40 -11.04
C SER A 205 7.11 -14.76 -10.50
N LEU A 206 6.16 -15.68 -10.34
CA LEU A 206 6.46 -17.08 -10.04
C LEU A 206 6.46 -17.90 -11.32
N GLY A 207 7.34 -18.89 -11.39
CA GLY A 207 7.24 -19.94 -12.38
C GLY A 207 5.97 -20.77 -12.16
N GLY A 208 5.49 -21.45 -13.22
CA GLY A 208 4.34 -22.34 -13.10
C GLY A 208 3.30 -22.14 -14.18
N GLU A 209 2.08 -22.57 -13.87
CA GLU A 209 0.99 -22.72 -14.84
C GLU A 209 0.16 -21.44 -15.08
N PHE A 210 0.64 -20.27 -14.61
CA PHE A 210 -0.11 -19.01 -14.64
C PHE A 210 0.63 -17.88 -15.39
N PRO A 211 1.04 -18.08 -16.65
CA PRO A 211 1.77 -17.03 -17.37
C PRO A 211 0.93 -15.77 -17.61
N GLU A 212 -0.39 -15.89 -17.73
CA GLU A 212 -1.29 -14.75 -17.89
C GLU A 212 -1.26 -13.80 -16.71
N PHE A 213 -1.24 -14.29 -15.48
CA PHE A 213 -1.16 -13.45 -14.29
C PHE A 213 0.24 -12.87 -14.09
N SER A 214 1.28 -13.67 -14.32
CA SER A 214 2.66 -13.20 -14.24
C SER A 214 2.94 -12.07 -15.24
N ASN A 215 2.35 -12.13 -16.43
CA ASN A 215 2.50 -11.10 -17.47
C ASN A 215 1.60 -9.88 -17.27
N SER A 216 0.58 -9.98 -16.41
CA SER A 216 -0.36 -8.90 -16.13
C SER A 216 0.11 -7.94 -15.02
N VAL A 217 1.21 -8.27 -14.35
CA VAL A 217 1.82 -7.44 -13.30
C VAL A 217 3.22 -7.01 -13.71
N ARG A 218 3.46 -5.71 -13.68
CA ARG A 218 4.78 -5.13 -13.96
C ARG A 218 5.35 -4.42 -12.74
N PRO A 219 6.67 -4.49 -12.53
CA PRO A 219 7.33 -3.78 -11.44
C PRO A 219 7.45 -2.28 -11.75
N VAL A 220 7.03 -1.45 -10.81
CA VAL A 220 7.30 0.00 -10.83
C VAL A 220 8.06 0.36 -9.57
N ARG A 221 9.33 0.71 -9.74
CA ARG A 221 10.19 1.09 -8.63
C ARG A 221 9.77 2.43 -8.06
N GLY A 222 9.70 2.50 -6.73
CA GLY A 222 9.52 3.73 -5.98
C GLY A 222 10.59 3.91 -4.92
N VAL A 223 11.05 5.14 -4.76
CA VAL A 223 12.03 5.53 -3.74
C VAL A 223 11.38 6.52 -2.80
N THR A 224 11.57 6.30 -1.50
CA THR A 224 11.16 7.21 -0.41
C THR A 224 12.36 7.53 0.46
N ALA A 225 12.34 8.68 1.10
CA ALA A 225 13.34 9.04 2.10
C ALA A 225 12.66 9.28 3.45
N HIS A 226 13.30 8.76 4.50
CA HIS A 226 12.93 8.96 5.89
C HIS A 226 13.82 10.07 6.45
N LEU A 227 13.19 11.16 6.92
CA LEU A 227 13.85 12.33 7.44
C LEU A 227 13.51 12.48 8.93
N GLU A 228 14.51 12.82 9.74
CA GLU A 228 14.32 13.17 11.13
C GLU A 228 14.36 14.71 11.26
N SER A 229 13.27 15.32 11.70
CA SER A 229 13.13 16.75 11.88
C SER A 229 12.88 17.10 13.34
N THR A 230 13.52 18.15 13.81
CA THR A 230 13.28 18.70 15.15
C THR A 230 12.04 19.58 15.21
N ASP A 231 11.48 19.94 14.05
CA ASP A 231 10.30 20.78 13.98
C ASP A 231 9.03 20.01 14.35
N ALA A 232 8.26 20.56 15.26
CA ALA A 232 6.97 20.00 15.69
C ALA A 232 5.86 20.28 14.67
N PHE A 233 6.03 19.80 13.42
CA PHE A 233 5.00 19.91 12.40
C PHE A 233 3.76 19.08 12.80
N LYS A 234 2.61 19.73 12.92
CA LYS A 234 1.32 19.11 13.26
C LYS A 234 0.28 19.27 12.15
N GLY A 235 0.73 19.54 10.93
CA GLY A 235 -0.15 19.72 9.78
C GLY A 235 -0.69 18.39 9.21
N PRO A 236 -1.55 18.49 8.19
CA PRO A 236 -2.04 17.34 7.44
C PRO A 236 -0.91 16.65 6.66
N MET A 237 -1.21 15.50 6.06
CA MET A 237 -0.34 14.99 4.98
C MET A 237 -0.23 16.04 3.88
N ILE A 238 0.93 16.16 3.28
CA ILE A 238 1.14 17.06 2.15
C ILE A 238 1.25 16.24 0.88
N ARG A 239 0.45 16.60 -0.12
CA ARG A 239 0.62 16.17 -1.50
C ARG A 239 0.91 17.37 -2.36
N ALA A 240 1.68 17.21 -3.40
CA ALA A 240 1.94 18.31 -4.33
C ALA A 240 2.13 17.80 -5.76
N PHE A 241 1.69 18.62 -6.72
CA PHE A 241 2.29 18.61 -8.04
C PHE A 241 3.44 19.61 -8.04
N VAL A 242 4.63 19.16 -8.40
CA VAL A 242 5.84 19.98 -8.48
C VAL A 242 6.42 19.84 -9.88
N ARG A 243 6.20 20.81 -10.73
CA ARG A 243 6.64 20.78 -12.16
C ARG A 243 6.15 19.52 -12.87
N GLY A 244 4.86 19.19 -12.66
CA GLY A 244 4.20 18.03 -13.25
C GLY A 244 4.56 16.68 -12.60
N ARG A 245 5.32 16.66 -11.51
CA ARG A 245 5.63 15.42 -10.76
C ARG A 245 4.83 15.32 -9.49
N ASP A 246 4.42 14.11 -9.15
CA ASP A 246 3.80 13.81 -7.86
C ASP A 246 4.85 13.87 -6.73
N PHE A 247 4.51 14.55 -5.66
CA PHE A 247 5.26 14.60 -4.40
C PHE A 247 4.31 14.36 -3.24
N TYR A 248 4.83 13.77 -2.17
CA TYR A 248 4.14 13.70 -0.88
C TYR A 248 5.10 13.77 0.31
N ALA A 249 4.57 14.23 1.44
CA ALA A 249 5.20 14.14 2.74
C ALA A 249 4.19 13.69 3.79
N VAL A 250 4.53 12.65 4.54
CA VAL A 250 3.74 12.13 5.65
C VAL A 250 4.53 12.33 6.93
N ASN A 251 3.99 13.12 7.86
CA ASN A 251 4.53 13.23 9.20
C ASN A 251 4.04 12.03 10.03
N ARG A 252 4.94 11.17 10.45
CA ARG A 252 4.62 9.99 11.27
C ARG A 252 4.60 10.25 12.78
N GLY A 253 4.72 11.50 13.20
CA GLY A 253 4.93 11.86 14.59
C GLY A 253 6.40 11.75 15.01
N ASP A 254 6.72 12.21 16.21
CA ASP A 254 8.07 12.15 16.78
C ASP A 254 9.19 12.74 15.90
N GLY A 255 8.84 13.69 15.00
CA GLY A 255 9.77 14.33 14.09
C GLY A 255 10.15 13.50 12.86
N ILE A 256 9.49 12.37 12.60
CA ILE A 256 9.79 11.52 11.43
C ILE A 256 8.89 11.91 10.25
N PHE A 257 9.52 12.28 9.13
CA PHE A 257 8.86 12.55 7.86
C PHE A 257 9.24 11.52 6.81
N ILE A 258 8.24 11.00 6.12
CA ILE A 258 8.45 10.19 4.92
C ILE A 258 8.14 11.06 3.72
N VAL A 259 9.15 11.33 2.89
CA VAL A 259 8.96 12.04 1.62
C VAL A 259 9.08 11.09 0.45
N GLY A 260 8.29 11.30 -0.57
CA GLY A 260 8.19 10.41 -1.73
C GLY A 260 7.44 11.04 -2.89
N ALA A 261 7.36 10.34 -3.97
CA ALA A 261 8.16 9.20 -4.32
C ALA A 261 8.53 9.25 -5.81
N SER A 262 9.64 8.64 -6.14
CA SER A 262 9.90 8.35 -7.54
C SER A 262 8.92 7.29 -8.07
N SER A 263 8.78 7.23 -9.39
CA SER A 263 7.96 6.23 -10.07
C SER A 263 8.63 5.87 -11.39
N GLU A 264 9.40 4.79 -11.38
CA GLU A 264 10.23 4.36 -12.51
C GLU A 264 9.79 2.98 -12.99
N GLU A 265 9.49 2.84 -14.27
CA GLU A 265 9.15 1.57 -14.93
C GLU A 265 10.39 0.66 -15.02
N ARG A 266 10.84 0.15 -13.88
CA ARG A 266 12.07 -0.65 -13.74
C ARG A 266 11.91 -1.74 -12.71
N SER A 267 12.65 -2.83 -12.90
CA SER A 267 12.80 -3.95 -11.95
C SER A 267 14.07 -3.88 -11.11
N GLU A 268 15.09 -3.13 -11.58
CA GLU A 268 16.36 -3.01 -10.89
C GLU A 268 16.22 -2.22 -9.60
N MET A 269 16.85 -2.73 -8.53
CA MET A 269 16.79 -2.13 -7.19
C MET A 269 17.82 -1.01 -6.98
N GLY A 270 18.64 -0.66 -7.97
CA GLY A 270 19.55 0.48 -7.89
C GLY A 270 18.80 1.81 -7.78
N VAL A 271 19.29 2.74 -6.98
CA VAL A 271 18.74 4.09 -6.85
C VAL A 271 19.66 5.07 -7.55
N GLU A 272 19.13 5.80 -8.51
CA GLU A 272 19.93 6.78 -9.27
C GLU A 272 20.06 8.08 -8.46
N LEU A 273 21.26 8.70 -8.52
CA LEU A 273 21.50 9.96 -7.83
C LEU A 273 20.50 11.05 -8.23
N GLY A 274 20.15 11.11 -9.52
CA GLY A 274 19.21 12.08 -10.04
C GLY A 274 17.76 11.90 -9.51
N GLU A 275 17.34 10.66 -9.12
CA GLU A 275 16.06 10.43 -8.46
C GLU A 275 16.04 11.06 -7.07
N VAL A 276 17.10 10.80 -6.31
CA VAL A 276 17.27 11.31 -4.94
C VAL A 276 17.37 12.83 -4.94
N GLU A 277 18.15 13.39 -5.87
CA GLU A 277 18.28 14.84 -6.02
C GLU A 277 16.94 15.51 -6.33
N ARG A 278 16.17 14.97 -7.27
CA ARG A 278 14.83 15.50 -7.58
C ARG A 278 13.89 15.42 -6.39
N LEU A 279 13.89 14.29 -5.67
CA LEU A 279 13.04 14.10 -4.50
C LEU A 279 13.34 15.13 -3.42
N PHE A 280 14.61 15.35 -3.08
CA PHE A 280 14.97 16.34 -2.05
C PHE A 280 14.72 17.76 -2.50
N ARG A 281 14.97 18.10 -3.77
CA ARG A 281 14.65 19.43 -4.31
C ARG A 281 13.16 19.71 -4.20
N ASP A 282 12.30 18.78 -4.65
CA ASP A 282 10.85 18.94 -4.56
C ASP A 282 10.38 19.01 -3.10
N SER A 283 11.03 18.27 -2.19
CA SER A 283 10.77 18.35 -0.74
C SER A 283 11.03 19.74 -0.18
N LEU A 284 12.20 20.33 -0.50
CA LEU A 284 12.59 21.66 0.00
C LEU A 284 11.80 22.78 -0.67
N ASP A 285 11.41 22.61 -1.92
CA ASP A 285 10.53 23.56 -2.60
C ASP A 285 9.14 23.63 -1.93
N VAL A 286 8.58 22.50 -1.53
CA VAL A 286 7.24 22.45 -0.89
C VAL A 286 7.31 22.72 0.61
N LEU A 287 8.29 22.14 1.30
CA LEU A 287 8.46 22.15 2.75
C LEU A 287 9.88 22.63 3.14
N PRO A 288 10.17 23.93 3.06
CA PRO A 288 11.52 24.45 3.28
C PRO A 288 12.14 24.14 4.65
N PHE A 289 11.33 23.94 5.68
CA PHE A 289 11.84 23.59 7.01
C PHE A 289 12.57 22.25 7.05
N LEU A 290 12.32 21.36 6.06
CA LEU A 290 13.03 20.07 5.95
C LEU A 290 14.53 20.24 5.62
N GLU A 291 14.99 21.46 5.25
CA GLU A 291 16.41 21.73 5.01
C GLU A 291 17.30 21.40 6.23
N GLN A 292 16.75 21.51 7.45
CA GLN A 292 17.45 21.21 8.69
C GLN A 292 17.26 19.77 9.18
N SER A 293 16.52 18.96 8.44
CA SER A 293 16.26 17.57 8.81
C SER A 293 17.48 16.68 8.54
N VAL A 294 17.65 15.65 9.36
CA VAL A 294 18.68 14.63 9.17
C VAL A 294 18.13 13.54 8.27
N LEU A 295 18.90 13.15 7.25
CA LEU A 295 18.56 11.99 6.44
C LEU A 295 18.81 10.71 7.24
N GLY A 296 17.73 10.00 7.60
CA GLY A 296 17.78 8.69 8.24
C GLY A 296 18.10 7.58 7.24
N GLU A 297 17.13 7.25 6.39
CA GLU A 297 17.32 6.19 5.38
C GLU A 297 16.59 6.50 4.07
N ILE A 298 17.04 5.83 3.01
CA ILE A 298 16.35 5.79 1.71
C ILE A 298 15.80 4.37 1.53
N ARG A 299 14.49 4.24 1.42
CA ARG A 299 13.81 2.98 1.15
C ARG A 299 13.40 2.90 -0.32
N ARG A 300 13.37 1.68 -0.84
CA ARG A 300 12.93 1.38 -2.19
C ARG A 300 12.08 0.13 -2.23
N GLY A 301 11.12 0.09 -3.15
CA GLY A 301 10.25 -1.05 -3.35
C GLY A 301 9.74 -1.14 -4.78
N LEU A 302 9.39 -2.34 -5.20
CA LEU A 302 8.76 -2.59 -6.50
C LEU A 302 7.25 -2.67 -6.30
N ARG A 303 6.54 -1.65 -6.76
CA ARG A 303 5.08 -1.65 -6.74
C ARG A 303 4.58 -2.60 -7.82
N PRO A 304 3.63 -3.50 -7.50
CA PRO A 304 3.01 -4.37 -8.48
C PRO A 304 1.95 -3.60 -9.27
N ALA A 305 2.31 -3.06 -10.42
CA ALA A 305 1.35 -2.36 -11.27
C ALA A 305 0.64 -3.37 -12.18
N SER A 306 -0.68 -3.31 -12.22
CA SER A 306 -1.47 -4.08 -13.17
C SER A 306 -1.46 -3.46 -14.56
N THR A 307 -1.83 -4.22 -15.57
CA THR A 307 -2.07 -3.72 -16.93
C THR A 307 -3.41 -3.00 -17.05
N THR A 308 -4.33 -3.20 -16.06
CA THR A 308 -5.69 -2.64 -15.99
C THR A 308 -5.73 -1.66 -14.87
N SER A 309 -5.29 -0.80 -14.42
CA SER A 309 -5.37 0.11 -13.25
C SER A 309 -5.93 -0.51 -11.95
N ASP A 310 -6.72 -1.59 -12.05
CA ASP A 310 -7.32 -2.28 -10.91
C ASP A 310 -6.47 -3.44 -10.40
N PRO A 311 -6.50 -3.74 -9.10
CA PRO A 311 -5.82 -4.90 -8.55
C PRO A 311 -6.48 -6.19 -9.06
N PHE A 312 -5.66 -7.21 -9.25
CA PHE A 312 -6.14 -8.58 -9.52
C PHE A 312 -6.45 -9.25 -8.19
N LEU A 313 -7.69 -9.70 -8.06
CA LEU A 313 -8.12 -10.62 -7.02
C LEU A 313 -9.03 -11.66 -7.67
N GLU A 314 -8.45 -12.76 -8.08
CA GLU A 314 -9.13 -13.72 -8.94
C GLU A 314 -8.80 -15.16 -8.52
N ARG A 315 -9.81 -16.02 -8.58
CA ARG A 315 -9.65 -17.46 -8.57
C ARG A 315 -9.65 -17.96 -10.01
N LEU A 316 -8.66 -18.75 -10.39
CA LEU A 316 -8.72 -19.48 -11.65
C LEU A 316 -9.80 -20.56 -11.58
N GLU A 317 -10.62 -20.63 -12.62
CA GLU A 317 -11.69 -21.62 -12.70
C GLU A 317 -11.14 -23.05 -12.58
N GLY A 318 -11.72 -23.84 -11.67
CA GLY A 318 -11.29 -25.21 -11.40
C GLY A 318 -9.94 -25.35 -10.70
N SER A 319 -9.32 -24.25 -10.24
CA SER A 319 -8.05 -24.30 -9.50
C SER A 319 -8.24 -24.12 -8.00
N GLN A 320 -7.20 -24.50 -7.25
CA GLN A 320 -7.08 -24.28 -5.80
C GLN A 320 -6.27 -23.01 -5.46
N VAL A 321 -6.16 -22.10 -6.43
CA VAL A 321 -5.28 -20.92 -6.31
C VAL A 321 -6.09 -19.64 -6.46
N VAL A 322 -5.90 -18.73 -5.51
CA VAL A 322 -6.33 -17.34 -5.57
C VAL A 322 -5.10 -16.48 -5.85
N PHE A 323 -5.20 -15.62 -6.85
CA PHE A 323 -4.16 -14.65 -7.18
C PHE A 323 -4.56 -13.27 -6.67
N SER A 324 -3.66 -12.61 -5.92
CA SER A 324 -3.87 -11.28 -5.34
C SER A 324 -2.66 -10.39 -5.54
N SER A 325 -2.69 -9.54 -6.56
CA SER A 325 -1.61 -8.62 -6.90
C SER A 325 -2.13 -7.41 -7.68
N GLY A 326 -1.24 -6.61 -8.27
CA GLY A 326 -1.63 -5.48 -9.10
C GLY A 326 -2.08 -4.24 -8.35
N HIS A 327 -1.94 -4.21 -7.04
CA HIS A 327 -2.41 -3.10 -6.19
C HIS A 327 -1.65 -1.78 -6.40
N PHE A 328 -0.58 -1.79 -7.16
CA PHE A 328 0.27 -0.65 -7.46
C PHE A 328 0.62 0.15 -6.20
N ARG A 329 0.15 1.41 -6.10
CA ARG A 329 0.37 2.28 -4.93
C ARG A 329 -0.72 2.19 -3.86
N HIS A 330 -1.77 1.43 -4.12
CA HIS A 330 -2.92 1.29 -3.21
C HIS A 330 -2.84 0.07 -2.27
N GLY A 331 -1.72 -0.67 -2.28
CA GLY A 331 -1.60 -1.91 -1.50
C GLY A 331 -1.86 -1.72 0.00
N VAL A 332 -1.38 -0.62 0.60
CA VAL A 332 -1.70 -0.30 2.00
C VAL A 332 -3.18 0.04 2.14
N THR A 333 -3.67 0.98 1.35
CA THR A 333 -5.09 1.40 1.40
C THR A 333 -6.03 0.22 1.26
N LEU A 334 -5.81 -0.67 0.28
CA LEU A 334 -6.72 -1.75 -0.07
C LEU A 334 -6.55 -3.02 0.78
N SER A 335 -5.50 -3.13 1.60
CA SER A 335 -5.19 -4.38 2.30
C SER A 335 -6.35 -4.95 3.13
N PRO A 336 -7.17 -4.17 3.89
CA PRO A 336 -8.27 -4.75 4.66
C PRO A 336 -9.40 -5.33 3.79
N VAL A 337 -9.77 -4.63 2.71
CA VAL A 337 -10.85 -5.10 1.84
C VAL A 337 -10.39 -6.26 0.98
N THR A 338 -9.16 -6.21 0.46
CA THR A 338 -8.56 -7.32 -0.28
C THR A 338 -8.50 -8.59 0.56
N ALA A 339 -8.11 -8.49 1.84
CA ALA A 339 -8.05 -9.64 2.74
C ALA A 339 -9.43 -10.31 2.92
N ARG A 340 -10.48 -9.52 3.12
CA ARG A 340 -11.87 -10.03 3.25
C ARG A 340 -12.35 -10.70 1.98
N LEU A 341 -12.11 -10.08 0.83
CA LEU A 341 -12.49 -10.67 -0.46
C LEU A 341 -11.69 -11.94 -0.76
N SER A 342 -10.39 -11.97 -0.42
CA SER A 342 -9.56 -13.17 -0.52
C SER A 342 -10.10 -14.30 0.36
N ALA A 343 -10.61 -13.98 1.55
CA ALA A 343 -11.20 -14.98 2.44
C ALA A 343 -12.49 -15.61 1.87
N VAL A 344 -13.30 -14.82 1.19
CA VAL A 344 -14.50 -15.34 0.48
C VAL A 344 -14.09 -16.36 -0.59
N LEU A 345 -13.17 -15.99 -1.49
CA LEU A 345 -12.68 -16.89 -2.55
C LEU A 345 -12.01 -18.14 -1.98
N MET A 346 -11.24 -17.97 -0.89
CA MET A 346 -10.59 -19.08 -0.21
C MET A 346 -11.63 -20.07 0.37
N GLN A 347 -12.67 -19.54 1.00
CA GLN A 347 -13.73 -20.37 1.57
C GLN A 347 -14.52 -21.13 0.50
N GLU A 348 -14.75 -20.56 -0.67
CA GLU A 348 -15.34 -21.24 -1.82
C GLU A 348 -14.52 -22.47 -2.22
N ILE A 349 -13.19 -22.31 -2.38
CA ILE A 349 -12.29 -23.42 -2.70
C ILE A 349 -12.35 -24.52 -1.63
N LEU A 350 -12.30 -24.14 -0.35
CA LEU A 350 -12.27 -25.09 0.76
C LEU A 350 -13.58 -25.86 0.91
N ASN A 351 -14.71 -25.30 0.50
CA ASN A 351 -16.03 -25.95 0.53
C ASN A 351 -16.23 -26.92 -0.65
N GLU A 352 -15.50 -26.75 -1.75
CA GLU A 352 -15.55 -27.65 -2.91
C GLU A 352 -14.71 -28.93 -2.69
N ASN A 353 -13.73 -28.88 -1.81
CA ASN A 353 -12.81 -29.97 -1.47
C ASN A 353 -13.22 -30.69 -0.17
#